data_4fef2b8b75a2c93be701e74075f798c9
#
_entry.id   4fef2b8b75a2c93be701e74075f798c9
#
_cell.length_a   1.000
_cell.length_b   1.000
_cell.length_c   1.000
_cell.angle_alpha   90.00
_cell.angle_beta   90.00
_cell.angle_gamma   90.00
#
_symmetry.space_group_name_H-M   'P 1'
#
loop_
_entity.id
_entity.type
_entity.pdbx_description
1 polymer ?
#
loop_
_entity_poly.entity_id
_entity_poly.type
_entity_poly.pdbx_seq_one_letter_code
_entity_poly.pdbx_strand_id
1 'polypeptide(L)'
;MSEESYIVNEGKNEVIQVDGISYQRLAIRTHVITDKDDVCQVIEKYAKPYAQPDDIVFMTEKAVACTQRRAIPMKDIHPRPLAKFLCKFVLKTPYGIGLGIPETMEMALQECGTPRILFAAAVSAVGKLFHKRGWFYTIAGYKARSIDGPCDYTLPPYNEYVVLGPAQPDETAQKMSCLLYTSPSPRDGATSRMPSSA
;
A
#
# COMPACT_ATOMS: atom_id res chain seq x y z
N MET A 1 -9.50 15.79 25.83
CA MET A 1 -9.20 14.91 24.68
C MET A 1 -10.45 14.07 24.47
N SER A 2 -11.19 14.28 23.39
CA SER A 2 -12.41 13.53 23.13
C SER A 2 -12.04 12.10 22.72
N GLU A 3 -12.65 11.11 23.36
CA GLU A 3 -12.49 9.67 23.07
C GLU A 3 -12.91 9.26 21.64
N GLU A 4 -13.40 10.21 20.83
CA GLU A 4 -13.91 9.96 19.48
C GLU A 4 -12.84 9.72 18.40
N SER A 5 -11.55 9.87 18.70
CA SER A 5 -10.49 9.76 17.68
C SER A 5 -9.95 8.34 17.42
N TYR A 6 -10.37 7.35 18.21
CA TYR A 6 -9.85 5.98 18.18
C TYR A 6 -10.93 4.92 17.96
N ILE A 7 -11.75 5.09 16.95
CA ILE A 7 -12.77 4.09 16.64
C ILE A 7 -12.14 3.00 15.78
N VAL A 8 -12.10 1.79 16.30
CA VAL A 8 -11.71 0.61 15.53
C VAL A 8 -12.72 0.41 14.40
N ASN A 9 -12.23 0.10 13.20
CA ASN A 9 -13.08 -0.18 12.04
C ASN A 9 -14.09 -1.30 12.36
N GLU A 10 -15.31 -1.16 11.87
CA GLU A 10 -16.37 -2.13 12.05
C GLU A 10 -15.92 -3.56 11.69
N GLY A 11 -16.24 -4.52 12.53
CA GLY A 11 -15.84 -5.92 12.37
C GLY A 11 -14.37 -6.22 12.71
N LYS A 12 -13.63 -5.28 13.30
CA LYS A 12 -12.26 -5.52 13.77
C LYS A 12 -12.18 -5.47 15.29
N ASN A 13 -11.41 -6.39 15.89
CA ASN A 13 -11.16 -6.36 17.33
C ASN A 13 -10.19 -5.23 17.68
N GLU A 14 -10.42 -4.52 18.75
CA GLU A 14 -9.53 -3.48 19.25
C GLU A 14 -8.18 -4.05 19.67
N VAL A 15 -8.19 -5.20 20.33
CA VAL A 15 -6.97 -5.91 20.75
C VAL A 15 -6.77 -7.16 19.91
N ILE A 16 -5.54 -7.37 19.45
CA ILE A 16 -5.11 -8.58 18.74
C ILE A 16 -3.94 -9.21 19.46
N GLN A 17 -3.80 -10.53 19.33
CA GLN A 17 -2.62 -11.25 19.81
C GLN A 17 -1.79 -11.72 18.62
N VAL A 18 -0.50 -11.44 18.67
CA VAL A 18 0.48 -11.89 17.68
C VAL A 18 1.68 -12.44 18.45
N ASP A 19 2.03 -13.68 18.24
CA ASP A 19 3.15 -14.37 18.90
C ASP A 19 3.15 -14.25 20.44
N GLY A 20 1.95 -14.29 21.05
CA GLY A 20 1.76 -14.20 22.51
C GLY A 20 1.79 -12.76 23.06
N ILE A 21 2.01 -11.75 22.23
CA ILE A 21 1.98 -10.33 22.61
C ILE A 21 0.63 -9.74 22.22
N SER A 22 0.02 -8.99 23.15
CA SER A 22 -1.23 -8.28 22.91
C SER A 22 -0.95 -6.88 22.37
N TYR A 23 -1.54 -6.55 21.20
CA TYR A 23 -1.45 -5.23 20.59
C TYR A 23 -2.80 -4.57 20.57
N GLN A 24 -2.89 -3.34 21.04
CA GLN A 24 -4.06 -2.49 20.88
C GLN A 24 -3.96 -1.78 19.53
N ARG A 25 -5.05 -1.84 18.74
CA ARG A 25 -5.12 -1.18 17.43
C ARG A 25 -5.83 0.15 17.54
N LEU A 26 -5.13 1.22 17.24
CA LEU A 26 -5.65 2.58 17.24
C LEU A 26 -5.85 3.04 15.79
N ALA A 27 -7.11 3.18 15.36
CA ALA A 27 -7.41 3.68 14.03
C ALA A 27 -7.48 5.21 14.07
N ILE A 28 -6.54 5.87 13.40
CA ILE A 28 -6.48 7.33 13.34
C ILE A 28 -7.21 7.81 12.09
N ARG A 29 -8.26 8.60 12.28
CA ARG A 29 -9.01 9.20 11.18
C ARG A 29 -8.25 10.37 10.59
N THR A 30 -8.01 10.35 9.28
CA THR A 30 -7.36 11.44 8.53
C THR A 30 -8.36 12.10 7.57
N HIS A 31 -7.98 13.23 6.97
CA HIS A 31 -8.63 13.69 5.74
C HIS A 31 -8.38 12.72 4.59
N VAL A 32 -9.07 12.88 3.48
CA VAL A 32 -8.81 12.10 2.25
C VAL A 32 -7.44 12.48 1.71
N ILE A 33 -6.49 11.55 1.79
CA ILE A 33 -5.10 11.77 1.35
C ILE A 33 -5.06 11.80 -0.18
N THR A 34 -4.42 12.82 -0.73
CA THR A 34 -4.36 13.10 -2.16
C THR A 34 -2.92 13.26 -2.65
N ASP A 35 -2.75 13.53 -3.94
CA ASP A 35 -1.46 13.84 -4.58
C ASP A 35 -0.87 15.20 -4.19
N LYS A 36 -1.62 16.01 -3.44
CA LYS A 36 -1.17 17.31 -2.89
C LYS A 36 -0.58 17.18 -1.48
N ASP A 37 -0.78 16.04 -0.86
CA ASP A 37 -0.31 15.77 0.49
C ASP A 37 1.10 15.20 0.46
N ASP A 38 1.87 15.51 1.49
CA ASP A 38 3.16 14.89 1.78
C ASP A 38 3.00 13.88 2.91
N VAL A 39 3.56 12.68 2.73
CA VAL A 39 3.43 11.59 3.70
C VAL A 39 3.97 11.98 5.08
N CYS A 40 5.05 12.76 5.13
CA CYS A 40 5.66 13.20 6.36
C CYS A 40 4.74 14.17 7.12
N GLN A 41 4.13 15.12 6.41
CA GLN A 41 3.17 16.05 7.00
C GLN A 41 1.92 15.34 7.52
N VAL A 42 1.44 14.32 6.80
CA VAL A 42 0.31 13.49 7.27
C VAL A 42 0.66 12.77 8.57
N ILE A 43 1.84 12.18 8.66
CA ILE A 43 2.30 11.50 9.88
C ILE A 43 2.47 12.51 11.03
N GLU A 44 3.10 13.65 10.80
CA GLU A 44 3.27 14.69 11.82
C GLU A 44 1.95 15.21 12.37
N LYS A 45 0.99 15.43 11.48
CA LYS A 45 -0.31 15.99 11.86
C LYS A 45 -1.19 14.99 12.60
N TYR A 46 -1.23 13.74 12.14
CA TYR A 46 -2.24 12.78 12.59
C TYR A 46 -1.68 11.68 13.51
N ALA A 47 -0.50 11.14 13.25
CA ALA A 47 0.05 10.04 14.04
C ALA A 47 0.91 10.51 15.22
N LYS A 48 1.80 11.47 14.97
CA LYS A 48 2.77 11.96 15.97
C LYS A 48 2.17 12.43 17.29
N PRO A 49 1.00 13.11 17.35
CA PRO A 49 0.41 13.51 18.63
C PRO A 49 0.02 12.35 19.54
N TYR A 50 -0.08 11.14 19.01
CA TYR A 50 -0.56 9.96 19.71
C TYR A 50 0.49 8.86 19.85
N ALA A 51 1.51 8.85 18.98
CA ALA A 51 2.54 7.83 18.95
C ALA A 51 3.36 7.83 20.26
N GLN A 52 3.59 6.63 20.79
CA GLN A 52 4.47 6.36 21.91
C GLN A 52 5.77 5.70 21.42
N PRO A 53 6.86 5.67 22.19
CA PRO A 53 8.16 5.14 21.75
C PRO A 53 8.15 3.72 21.21
N ASP A 54 7.28 2.86 21.72
CA ASP A 54 7.20 1.44 21.33
C ASP A 54 6.06 1.13 20.36
N ASP A 55 5.36 2.15 19.86
CA ASP A 55 4.25 1.96 18.96
C ASP A 55 4.72 1.61 17.54
N ILE A 56 3.92 0.80 16.86
CA ILE A 56 4.11 0.47 15.44
C ILE A 56 3.06 1.23 14.62
N VAL A 57 3.52 2.14 13.77
CA VAL A 57 2.63 2.92 12.90
C VAL A 57 2.50 2.26 11.54
N PHE A 58 1.26 2.01 11.14
CA PHE A 58 0.91 1.47 9.83
C PHE A 58 0.22 2.53 8.96
N MET A 59 0.68 2.67 7.74
CA MET A 59 0.01 3.46 6.71
C MET A 59 -0.30 2.58 5.50
N THR A 60 -1.47 2.74 4.91
CA THR A 60 -1.85 1.92 3.75
C THR A 60 -0.99 2.24 2.53
N GLU A 61 -0.63 1.22 1.75
CA GLU A 61 0.12 1.39 0.50
C GLU A 61 -0.56 2.39 -0.44
N LYS A 62 -1.89 2.36 -0.54
CA LYS A 62 -2.67 3.29 -1.38
C LYS A 62 -2.47 4.74 -0.96
N ALA A 63 -2.52 5.03 0.33
CA ALA A 63 -2.32 6.40 0.83
C ALA A 63 -0.91 6.91 0.48
N VAL A 64 0.11 6.08 0.71
CA VAL A 64 1.49 6.42 0.33
C VAL A 64 1.61 6.62 -1.20
N ALA A 65 1.02 5.73 -1.99
CA ALA A 65 1.04 5.85 -3.46
C ALA A 65 0.35 7.12 -3.95
N CYS A 66 -0.76 7.53 -3.32
CA CYS A 66 -1.43 8.80 -3.65
C CYS A 66 -0.52 10.00 -3.43
N THR A 67 0.15 10.10 -2.28
CA THR A 67 1.10 11.22 -2.01
C THR A 67 2.27 11.23 -3.00
N GLN A 68 2.62 10.09 -3.58
CA GLN A 68 3.67 9.93 -4.59
C GLN A 68 3.16 10.12 -6.03
N ARG A 69 1.90 10.56 -6.22
CA ARG A 69 1.26 10.70 -7.56
C ARG A 69 1.23 9.41 -8.36
N ARG A 70 1.08 8.29 -7.68
CA ARG A 70 1.03 6.96 -8.29
C ARG A 70 -0.39 6.41 -8.43
N ALA A 71 -1.40 7.24 -8.20
CA ALA A 71 -2.79 6.99 -8.52
C ALA A 71 -3.12 7.68 -9.86
N ILE A 72 -3.49 6.91 -10.87
CA ILE A 72 -3.67 7.37 -12.25
C ILE A 72 -5.12 7.16 -12.67
N PRO A 73 -5.84 8.22 -13.12
CA PRO A 73 -7.20 8.07 -13.61
C PRO A 73 -7.27 7.07 -14.77
N MET A 74 -8.25 6.17 -14.77
CA MET A 74 -8.40 5.17 -15.84
C MET A 74 -8.52 5.81 -17.23
N LYS A 75 -9.18 6.97 -17.33
CA LYS A 75 -9.35 7.71 -18.57
C LYS A 75 -8.04 8.15 -19.22
N ASP A 76 -6.98 8.29 -18.42
CA ASP A 76 -5.66 8.76 -18.88
C ASP A 76 -4.73 7.60 -19.26
N ILE A 77 -5.18 6.36 -19.02
CA ILE A 77 -4.44 5.15 -19.38
C ILE A 77 -4.87 4.66 -20.76
N HIS A 78 -3.93 4.54 -21.68
CA HIS A 78 -4.16 4.06 -23.03
C HIS A 78 -3.53 2.67 -23.24
N PRO A 79 -4.31 1.58 -23.01
CA PRO A 79 -3.76 0.23 -23.07
C PRO A 79 -3.36 -0.17 -24.49
N ARG A 80 -2.12 -0.63 -24.64
CA ARG A 80 -1.60 -1.22 -25.88
C ARG A 80 -2.32 -2.53 -26.23
N PRO A 81 -2.31 -2.96 -27.51
CA PRO A 81 -2.90 -4.25 -27.90
C PRO A 81 -2.36 -5.44 -27.09
N LEU A 82 -1.09 -5.39 -26.72
CA LEU A 82 -0.45 -6.41 -25.86
C LEU A 82 -1.11 -6.50 -24.48
N ALA A 83 -1.40 -5.36 -23.84
CA ALA A 83 -2.09 -5.35 -22.54
C ALA A 83 -3.51 -5.94 -22.65
N LYS A 84 -4.25 -5.56 -23.72
CA LYS A 84 -5.58 -6.09 -24.04
C LYS A 84 -5.58 -7.60 -24.31
N PHE A 85 -4.47 -8.13 -24.81
CA PHE A 85 -4.30 -9.56 -25.02
C PHE A 85 -3.96 -10.28 -23.72
N LEU A 86 -2.97 -9.80 -22.97
CA LEU A 86 -2.46 -10.47 -21.77
C LEU A 86 -3.48 -10.50 -20.62
N CYS A 87 -4.27 -9.45 -20.44
CA CYS A 87 -5.26 -9.39 -19.35
C CYS A 87 -6.33 -10.50 -19.44
N LYS A 88 -6.57 -11.07 -20.63
CA LYS A 88 -7.51 -12.19 -20.83
C LYS A 88 -7.09 -13.48 -20.15
N PHE A 89 -5.79 -13.66 -19.91
CA PHE A 89 -5.22 -14.86 -19.30
C PHE A 89 -5.05 -14.75 -17.79
N VAL A 90 -5.33 -13.57 -17.20
CA VAL A 90 -5.27 -13.34 -15.75
C VAL A 90 -6.53 -13.88 -15.10
N LEU A 91 -6.36 -14.66 -14.04
CA LEU A 91 -7.50 -15.14 -13.23
C LEU A 91 -8.10 -13.93 -12.48
N LYS A 92 -9.37 -13.68 -12.73
CA LYS A 92 -10.16 -12.71 -11.95
C LYS A 92 -10.52 -13.34 -10.62
N THR A 93 -10.24 -12.64 -9.53
CA THR A 93 -10.61 -13.06 -8.18
C THR A 93 -11.72 -12.17 -7.63
N PRO A 94 -12.60 -12.68 -6.74
CA PRO A 94 -13.63 -11.84 -6.12
C PRO A 94 -13.07 -10.75 -5.20
N TYR A 95 -11.80 -10.85 -4.82
CA TYR A 95 -11.15 -9.93 -3.87
C TYR A 95 -10.46 -8.73 -4.53
N GLY A 96 -10.50 -8.62 -5.85
CA GLY A 96 -9.90 -7.51 -6.58
C GLY A 96 -9.67 -7.81 -8.05
N ILE A 97 -9.64 -6.77 -8.86
CA ILE A 97 -9.46 -6.88 -10.31
C ILE A 97 -8.02 -7.29 -10.65
N GLY A 98 -7.05 -6.88 -9.84
CA GLY A 98 -5.63 -7.11 -10.11
C GLY A 98 -5.25 -6.69 -11.53
N LEU A 99 -4.51 -7.52 -12.23
CA LEU A 99 -4.12 -7.30 -13.64
C LEU A 99 -5.17 -7.82 -14.66
N GLY A 100 -6.42 -8.00 -14.24
CA GLY A 100 -7.49 -8.59 -15.04
C GLY A 100 -8.19 -7.63 -16.02
N ILE A 101 -7.81 -6.35 -16.06
CA ILE A 101 -8.28 -5.37 -17.03
C ILE A 101 -7.10 -4.80 -17.83
N PRO A 102 -7.35 -4.28 -19.04
CA PRO A 102 -6.29 -3.76 -19.91
C PRO A 102 -5.48 -2.63 -19.28
N GLU A 103 -6.10 -1.75 -18.50
CA GLU A 103 -5.48 -0.58 -17.87
C GLU A 103 -4.47 -1.00 -16.80
N THR A 104 -4.83 -1.91 -15.92
CA THR A 104 -3.90 -2.42 -14.89
C THR A 104 -2.76 -3.24 -15.50
N MET A 105 -3.06 -4.02 -16.56
CA MET A 105 -2.02 -4.75 -17.29
C MET A 105 -1.06 -3.81 -18.01
N GLU A 106 -1.54 -2.72 -18.59
CA GLU A 106 -0.69 -1.70 -19.21
C GLU A 106 0.26 -1.08 -18.18
N MET A 107 -0.26 -0.74 -17.01
CA MET A 107 0.57 -0.20 -15.93
C MET A 107 1.62 -1.22 -15.46
N ALA A 108 1.29 -2.50 -15.42
CA ALA A 108 2.26 -3.56 -15.10
C ALA A 108 3.36 -3.67 -16.16
N LEU A 109 3.00 -3.54 -17.44
CA LEU A 109 3.97 -3.53 -18.54
C LEU A 109 4.93 -2.33 -18.47
N GLN A 110 4.43 -1.17 -18.00
CA GLN A 110 5.26 0.03 -17.83
C GLN A 110 6.14 -0.08 -16.58
N GLU A 111 5.58 -0.47 -15.44
CA GLU A 111 6.29 -0.53 -14.15
C GLU A 111 7.34 -1.64 -14.06
N CYS A 112 7.04 -2.82 -14.60
CA CYS A 112 7.91 -3.99 -14.49
C CYS A 112 8.75 -4.22 -15.74
N GLY A 113 8.40 -3.54 -16.83
CA GLY A 113 8.98 -3.76 -18.15
C GLY A 113 8.31 -4.89 -18.92
N THR A 114 8.08 -4.65 -20.20
CA THR A 114 7.43 -5.60 -21.11
C THR A 114 8.11 -6.99 -21.14
N PRO A 115 9.46 -7.10 -21.23
CA PRO A 115 10.11 -8.42 -21.28
C PRO A 115 9.86 -9.26 -20.04
N ARG A 116 9.87 -8.63 -18.86
CA ARG A 116 9.63 -9.31 -17.58
C ARG A 116 8.21 -9.84 -17.47
N ILE A 117 7.22 -9.04 -17.86
CA ILE A 117 5.82 -9.46 -17.85
C ILE A 117 5.56 -10.58 -18.86
N LEU A 118 6.14 -10.52 -20.06
CA LEU A 118 6.04 -11.59 -21.05
C LEU A 118 6.67 -12.90 -20.54
N PHE A 119 7.84 -12.82 -19.93
CA PHE A 119 8.49 -13.97 -19.33
C PHE A 119 7.65 -14.57 -18.19
N ALA A 120 7.11 -13.71 -17.31
CA ALA A 120 6.20 -14.13 -16.24
C ALA A 120 4.93 -14.81 -16.79
N ALA A 121 4.37 -14.29 -17.87
CA ALA A 121 3.21 -14.88 -18.54
C ALA A 121 3.53 -16.25 -19.15
N ALA A 122 4.67 -16.40 -19.84
CA ALA A 122 5.10 -17.67 -20.42
C ALA A 122 5.32 -18.74 -19.33
N VAL A 123 6.05 -18.40 -18.27
CA VAL A 123 6.29 -19.34 -17.15
C VAL A 123 4.98 -19.67 -16.43
N SER A 124 4.07 -18.70 -16.27
CA SER A 124 2.74 -18.96 -15.69
C SER A 124 1.90 -19.89 -16.56
N ALA A 125 1.99 -19.80 -17.88
CA ALA A 125 1.32 -20.71 -18.81
C ALA A 125 1.82 -22.16 -18.64
N VAL A 126 3.14 -22.33 -18.55
CA VAL A 126 3.76 -23.63 -18.25
C VAL A 126 3.34 -24.13 -16.86
N GLY A 127 3.34 -23.25 -15.84
CA GLY A 127 2.90 -23.61 -14.49
C GLY A 127 1.44 -24.09 -14.44
N LYS A 128 0.55 -23.50 -15.24
CA LYS A 128 -0.84 -23.96 -15.37
C LYS A 128 -0.93 -25.37 -15.92
N LEU A 129 -0.07 -25.75 -16.86
CA LEU A 129 0.00 -27.12 -17.40
C LEU A 129 0.35 -28.14 -16.31
N PHE A 130 1.17 -27.73 -15.33
CA PHE A 130 1.54 -28.54 -14.16
C PHE A 130 0.64 -28.30 -12.93
N HIS A 131 -0.55 -27.70 -13.09
CA HIS A 131 -1.50 -27.35 -12.03
C HIS A 131 -0.92 -26.47 -10.91
N LYS A 132 0.20 -25.79 -11.14
CA LYS A 132 0.82 -24.86 -10.19
C LYS A 132 0.37 -23.42 -10.47
N ARG A 133 -0.13 -22.75 -9.44
CA ARG A 133 -0.63 -21.36 -9.50
C ARG A 133 0.36 -20.40 -8.85
N GLY A 134 0.29 -19.09 -9.20
CA GLY A 134 1.04 -18.04 -8.53
C GLY A 134 2.40 -17.67 -9.15
N TRP A 135 2.94 -18.47 -10.07
CA TRP A 135 4.25 -18.25 -10.69
C TRP A 135 4.35 -16.89 -11.42
N PHE A 136 3.24 -16.39 -11.95
CA PHE A 136 3.22 -15.08 -12.59
C PHE A 136 3.73 -13.99 -11.65
N TYR A 137 3.10 -13.85 -10.49
CA TYR A 137 3.45 -12.79 -9.53
C TYR A 137 4.81 -13.00 -8.85
N THR A 138 5.27 -14.25 -8.76
CA THR A 138 6.63 -14.54 -8.26
C THR A 138 7.69 -13.94 -9.19
N ILE A 139 7.49 -14.03 -10.50
CA ILE A 139 8.42 -13.53 -11.52
C ILE A 139 8.20 -12.04 -11.80
N ALA A 140 6.95 -11.63 -11.95
CA ALA A 140 6.59 -10.23 -12.17
C ALA A 140 7.03 -9.33 -11.00
N GLY A 141 6.99 -9.86 -9.77
CA GLY A 141 7.51 -9.23 -8.57
C GLY A 141 6.50 -8.33 -7.86
N TYR A 142 7.01 -7.66 -6.81
CA TYR A 142 6.22 -6.80 -5.92
C TYR A 142 5.45 -5.70 -6.67
N LYS A 143 6.12 -5.00 -7.59
CA LYS A 143 5.51 -3.90 -8.36
C LYS A 143 4.24 -4.33 -9.10
N ALA A 144 4.23 -5.51 -9.73
CA ALA A 144 3.05 -6.03 -10.41
C ALA A 144 1.95 -6.46 -9.44
N ARG A 145 2.34 -6.97 -8.26
CA ARG A 145 1.40 -7.42 -7.23
C ARG A 145 0.69 -6.26 -6.56
N SER A 146 1.38 -5.13 -6.40
CA SER A 146 0.86 -3.94 -5.72
C SER A 146 0.02 -3.03 -6.62
N ILE A 147 -0.17 -3.39 -7.91
CA ILE A 147 -1.09 -2.65 -8.78
C ILE A 147 -2.52 -3.02 -8.42
N ASP A 148 -3.28 -2.00 -8.06
CA ASP A 148 -4.68 -2.13 -7.71
C ASP A 148 -5.56 -1.42 -8.73
N GLY A 149 -6.62 -2.08 -9.16
CA GLY A 149 -7.58 -1.54 -10.11
C GLY A 149 -8.68 -0.72 -9.45
N PRO A 150 -9.59 -0.16 -10.27
CA PRO A 150 -10.77 0.55 -9.80
C PRO A 150 -11.63 -0.36 -8.93
N CYS A 151 -12.23 0.21 -7.90
CA CYS A 151 -13.01 -0.56 -6.94
C CYS A 151 -14.10 0.30 -6.29
N ASP A 152 -15.34 -0.20 -6.32
CA ASP A 152 -16.52 0.56 -5.87
C ASP A 152 -16.49 0.91 -4.38
N TYR A 153 -15.79 0.14 -3.56
CA TYR A 153 -15.63 0.42 -2.13
C TYR A 153 -14.47 1.38 -1.80
N THR A 154 -13.73 1.84 -2.81
CA THR A 154 -12.70 2.88 -2.62
C THR A 154 -13.36 4.26 -2.63
N LEU A 155 -12.89 5.17 -1.77
CA LEU A 155 -13.43 6.53 -1.71
C LEU A 155 -13.23 7.28 -3.04
N PRO A 156 -14.26 7.98 -3.55
CA PRO A 156 -14.12 8.88 -4.69
C PRO A 156 -13.06 9.98 -4.45
N PRO A 157 -12.30 10.39 -5.47
CA PRO A 157 -12.36 9.95 -6.87
C PRO A 157 -11.57 8.67 -7.16
N TYR A 158 -10.88 8.08 -6.18
CA TYR A 158 -9.95 6.96 -6.36
C TYR A 158 -10.61 5.62 -6.71
N ASN A 159 -11.95 5.55 -6.65
CA ASN A 159 -12.72 4.41 -7.14
C ASN A 159 -12.60 4.18 -8.65
N GLU A 160 -12.21 5.22 -9.43
CA GLU A 160 -11.99 5.16 -10.88
C GLU A 160 -10.50 5.26 -11.26
N TYR A 161 -9.61 4.97 -10.33
CA TYR A 161 -8.17 5.08 -10.53
C TYR A 161 -7.52 3.69 -10.54
N VAL A 162 -6.43 3.59 -11.27
CA VAL A 162 -5.44 2.53 -11.10
C VAL A 162 -4.37 3.06 -10.15
N VAL A 163 -4.15 2.36 -9.06
CA VAL A 163 -3.16 2.74 -8.04
C VAL A 163 -1.99 1.78 -8.14
N LEU A 164 -0.81 2.33 -8.37
CA LEU A 164 0.44 1.59 -8.35
C LEU A 164 0.92 1.40 -6.91
N GLY A 165 1.78 0.43 -6.67
CA GLY A 165 2.46 0.31 -5.38
C GLY A 165 3.36 1.52 -5.11
N PRO A 166 3.65 1.83 -3.84
CA PRO A 166 4.58 2.91 -3.50
C PRO A 166 5.93 2.72 -4.19
N ALA A 167 6.54 3.83 -4.63
CA ALA A 167 7.95 3.83 -4.97
C ALA A 167 8.74 3.80 -3.67
N GLN A 168 9.77 3.01 -3.55
CA GLN A 168 10.66 2.99 -2.39
C GLN A 168 9.93 2.87 -1.03
N PRO A 169 9.14 1.81 -0.80
CA PRO A 169 8.35 1.67 0.43
C PRO A 169 9.21 1.67 1.70
N ASP A 170 10.37 1.03 1.66
CA ASP A 170 11.28 0.94 2.81
C ASP A 170 11.86 2.31 3.19
N GLU A 171 12.28 3.11 2.22
CA GLU A 171 12.75 4.48 2.46
C GLU A 171 11.64 5.37 3.00
N THR A 172 10.42 5.19 2.50
CA THR A 172 9.26 5.93 2.98
C THR A 172 8.95 5.55 4.43
N ALA A 173 8.95 4.26 4.74
CA ALA A 173 8.75 3.77 6.11
C ALA A 173 9.83 4.30 7.06
N GLN A 174 11.09 4.29 6.63
CA GLN A 174 12.19 4.83 7.43
C GLN A 174 12.05 6.34 7.68
N LYS A 175 11.67 7.12 6.67
CA LYS A 175 11.39 8.56 6.84
C LYS A 175 10.26 8.80 7.86
N MET A 176 9.17 8.05 7.77
CA MET A 176 8.08 8.14 8.73
C MET A 176 8.52 7.79 10.15
N SER A 177 9.30 6.72 10.32
CA SER A 177 9.85 6.29 11.60
C SER A 177 10.77 7.37 12.20
N CYS A 178 11.70 7.91 11.42
CA CYS A 178 12.56 9.00 11.88
C CYS A 178 11.76 10.20 12.41
N LEU A 179 10.68 10.59 11.74
CA LEU A 179 9.84 11.72 12.17
C LEU A 179 9.13 11.47 13.50
N LEU A 180 8.76 10.23 13.78
CA LEU A 180 8.11 9.87 15.03
C LEU A 180 9.08 9.87 16.22
N TYR A 181 10.32 9.44 15.99
CA TYR A 181 11.30 9.22 17.07
C TYR A 181 12.34 10.34 17.25
N THR A 182 12.59 11.17 16.22
CA THR A 182 13.66 12.21 16.29
C THR A 182 13.17 13.59 16.71
N SER A 183 11.86 13.84 16.74
CA SER A 183 11.32 15.09 17.28
C SER A 183 10.93 14.90 18.74
N PRO A 184 11.37 15.77 19.67
CA PRO A 184 10.91 15.73 21.04
C PRO A 184 9.38 15.87 21.04
N SER A 185 8.69 14.85 21.55
CA SER A 185 7.26 14.97 21.84
C SER A 185 7.09 16.12 22.84
N PRO A 186 6.02 16.94 22.72
CA PRO A 186 5.72 17.93 23.75
C PRO A 186 5.55 17.33 25.16
N ARG A 187 5.52 16.00 25.27
CA ARG A 187 5.46 15.23 26.53
C ARG A 187 6.82 14.82 27.07
N ASP A 188 7.90 14.89 26.28
CA ASP A 188 9.25 14.46 26.70
C ASP A 188 10.02 15.55 27.44
N GLY A 189 9.35 16.34 28.26
CA GLY A 189 9.97 17.27 29.19
C GLY A 189 10.71 16.60 30.34
N ALA A 190 10.98 15.28 30.32
CA ALA A 190 11.79 14.60 31.33
C ALA A 190 12.39 13.30 30.75
N THR A 191 13.70 13.36 30.54
CA THR A 191 14.64 12.22 30.51
C THR A 191 14.41 11.12 29.46
N SER A 192 14.98 11.28 28.26
CA SER A 192 15.37 10.12 27.48
C SER A 192 16.90 9.92 27.52
N ARG A 193 17.35 8.95 28.25
CA ARG A 193 18.68 8.34 28.04
C ARG A 193 18.47 7.25 26.98
N MET A 194 19.18 7.38 25.85
CA MET A 194 19.34 6.27 24.91
C MET A 194 20.04 5.09 25.62
N PRO A 195 19.57 3.85 25.44
CA PRO A 195 20.40 2.70 25.83
C PRO A 195 21.58 2.63 24.86
N SER A 196 22.80 2.70 25.39
CA SER A 196 24.01 2.41 24.62
C SER A 196 24.02 0.94 24.27
N SER A 197 24.10 0.67 22.95
CA SER A 197 24.40 -0.67 22.43
C SER A 197 25.71 -1.19 23.00
N ALA A 198 25.69 -2.31 23.70
CA ALA A 198 26.82 -3.21 23.91
C ALA A 198 26.69 -4.39 22.95
#